data_273ef98aeebf36c98b9d5659a9710cc2
#
_entry.id   273ef98aeebf36c98b9d5659a9710cc2
#
_cell.length_a   1.000
_cell.length_b   1.000
_cell.length_c   1.000
_cell.angle_alpha   90.00
_cell.angle_beta   90.00
_cell.angle_gamma   90.00
#
_symmetry.space_group_name_H-M   'P 1'
#
loop_
_entity.id
_entity.type
_entity.pdbx_description
1 polymer ?
#
loop_
_entity_poly.entity_id
_entity_poly.type
_entity_poly.pdbx_seq_one_letter_code
_entity_poly.pdbx_strand_id
1 'polypeptide(L)'
;MKKIYGIIIAIAACVLCVCTFFAIRSQRQNQNELNNLEKEAAPYQDEINDIYAELQSRKQKLGSSDNSNAGVTLAFVPASANDIDTIKELMTGYDFTPTIIADCSIDSKELDSIIRKSQNNNYDILLSGMTFDEDILASAIKVRNNLAKNNYNLKETFFLRHTYDTDEARKSLLDNDYSHLVCYNETFASGTASNGMLYISYSFIRSSNAFTNLINQAISTNNDAVMIFDFADMQDGTIDDSTITGFLEELSSKINEGSINSYTLSQAFEALENEETLSQIANNEYEQYKAEQESRIAELESKVHEIYGSRKK
;
A
#
# COMPACT_ATOMS: atom_id res chain seq x y z
N MET A 1 19.38 55.90 76.24
CA MET A 1 18.64 54.85 75.51
C MET A 1 18.53 55.13 74.04
N LYS A 2 18.16 56.29 73.50
CA LYS A 2 17.96 56.53 72.03
C LYS A 2 19.21 56.31 71.19
N LYS A 3 20.42 56.60 71.67
CA LYS A 3 21.67 56.39 70.90
C LYS A 3 22.03 54.87 70.69
N ILE A 4 21.71 54.04 71.68
CA ILE A 4 21.93 52.61 71.61
C ILE A 4 21.00 51.94 70.58
N TYR A 5 19.75 52.37 70.53
CA TYR A 5 18.79 51.87 69.50
C TYR A 5 19.23 52.21 68.06
N GLY A 6 19.77 53.43 67.86
CA GLY A 6 20.31 53.83 66.56
C GLY A 6 21.47 52.98 66.10
N ILE A 7 22.35 52.61 66.99
CA ILE A 7 23.51 51.72 66.67
C ILE A 7 23.02 50.29 66.34
N ILE A 8 22.07 49.76 67.06
CA ILE A 8 21.49 48.45 66.87
C ILE A 8 20.80 48.37 65.49
N ILE A 9 20.02 49.40 65.13
CA ILE A 9 19.36 49.50 63.84
C ILE A 9 20.40 49.58 62.68
N ALA A 10 21.45 50.37 62.86
CA ALA A 10 22.52 50.44 61.82
C ALA A 10 23.27 49.12 61.63
N ILE A 11 23.57 48.41 62.70
CA ILE A 11 24.19 47.05 62.58
C ILE A 11 23.26 46.10 61.98
N ALA A 12 21.96 46.07 62.31
CA ALA A 12 20.98 45.19 61.68
C ALA A 12 20.81 45.48 60.17
N ALA A 13 20.81 46.74 59.76
CA ALA A 13 20.76 47.13 58.36
C ALA A 13 22.04 46.73 57.63
N CYS A 14 23.23 46.85 58.20
CA CYS A 14 24.45 46.40 57.60
C CYS A 14 24.49 44.84 57.41
N VAL A 15 24.02 44.11 58.42
CA VAL A 15 23.92 42.65 58.37
C VAL A 15 22.96 42.22 57.26
N LEU A 16 21.79 42.84 57.13
CA LEU A 16 20.82 42.59 56.05
C LEU A 16 21.43 42.90 54.70
N CYS A 17 22.13 44.03 54.52
CA CYS A 17 22.80 44.36 53.26
C CYS A 17 23.89 43.33 52.86
N VAL A 18 24.66 42.87 53.83
CA VAL A 18 25.69 41.84 53.59
C VAL A 18 25.04 40.51 53.25
N CYS A 19 24.01 40.08 53.96
CA CYS A 19 23.27 38.84 53.65
C CYS A 19 22.58 38.90 52.25
N THR A 20 21.96 40.02 51.90
CA THR A 20 21.37 40.16 50.53
C THR A 20 22.44 40.18 49.46
N PHE A 21 23.58 40.83 49.68
CA PHE A 21 24.68 40.82 48.74
C PHE A 21 25.25 39.39 48.51
N PHE A 22 25.44 38.63 49.60
CA PHE A 22 25.87 37.22 49.48
C PHE A 22 24.80 36.34 48.78
N ALA A 23 23.53 36.56 49.09
CA ALA A 23 22.42 35.83 48.41
C ALA A 23 22.40 36.10 46.92
N ILE A 24 22.47 37.41 46.52
CA ILE A 24 22.51 37.80 45.10
C ILE A 24 23.76 37.27 44.42
N ARG A 25 24.91 37.29 45.07
CA ARG A 25 26.17 36.77 44.51
C ARG A 25 26.09 35.25 44.33
N SER A 26 25.57 34.51 45.29
CA SER A 26 25.38 33.07 45.23
C SER A 26 24.40 32.71 44.10
N GLN A 27 23.29 33.47 43.97
CA GLN A 27 22.30 33.28 42.93
C GLN A 27 22.88 33.53 41.53
N ARG A 28 23.73 34.59 41.38
CA ARG A 28 24.43 34.85 40.11
C ARG A 28 25.49 33.78 39.80
N GLN A 29 26.21 33.27 40.78
CA GLN A 29 27.14 32.20 40.58
C GLN A 29 26.44 30.91 40.13
N ASN A 30 25.36 30.53 40.82
CA ASN A 30 24.53 29.40 40.44
C ASN A 30 23.95 29.51 39.02
N GLN A 31 23.52 30.75 38.62
CA GLN A 31 23.01 30.99 37.26
C GLN A 31 24.12 30.88 36.20
N ASN A 32 25.34 31.39 36.50
CA ASN A 32 26.46 31.32 35.60
C ASN A 32 26.94 29.84 35.43
N GLU A 33 26.94 29.06 36.51
CA GLU A 33 27.24 27.65 36.45
C GLU A 33 26.21 26.90 35.62
N LEU A 34 24.92 27.17 35.83
CA LEU A 34 23.86 26.56 35.03
C LEU A 34 24.00 26.90 33.53
N ASN A 35 24.23 28.18 33.21
CA ASN A 35 24.46 28.61 31.81
C ASN A 35 25.69 27.96 31.15
N ASN A 36 26.72 27.68 31.95
CA ASN A 36 27.89 26.97 31.44
C ASN A 36 27.59 25.49 31.17
N LEU A 37 26.86 24.79 32.06
CA LEU A 37 26.43 23.41 31.85
C LEU A 37 25.49 23.30 30.66
N GLU A 38 24.56 24.24 30.49
CA GLU A 38 23.69 24.30 29.31
C GLU A 38 24.49 24.48 28.02
N LYS A 39 25.51 25.34 28.01
CA LYS A 39 26.40 25.52 26.84
C LYS A 39 27.22 24.26 26.55
N GLU A 40 27.65 23.54 27.56
CA GLU A 40 28.39 22.29 27.40
C GLU A 40 27.50 21.13 26.95
N ALA A 41 26.25 21.08 27.39
CA ALA A 41 25.26 20.09 27.00
C ALA A 41 24.62 20.37 25.63
N ALA A 42 24.54 21.63 25.18
CA ALA A 42 23.86 22.04 23.97
C ALA A 42 24.29 21.26 22.72
N PRO A 43 25.58 21.02 22.41
CA PRO A 43 25.96 20.27 21.20
C PRO A 43 25.40 18.83 21.19
N TYR A 44 25.32 18.18 22.35
CA TYR A 44 24.78 16.82 22.45
C TYR A 44 23.25 16.84 22.31
N GLN A 45 22.59 17.86 22.87
CA GLN A 45 21.14 18.02 22.73
C GLN A 45 20.75 18.34 21.29
N ASP A 46 21.54 19.17 20.58
CA ASP A 46 21.34 19.49 19.18
C ASP A 46 21.51 18.23 18.31
N GLU A 47 22.56 17.41 18.57
CA GLU A 47 22.77 16.13 17.87
C GLU A 47 21.59 15.17 18.08
N ILE A 48 21.05 15.07 19.30
CA ILE A 48 19.85 14.27 19.60
C ILE A 48 18.65 14.76 18.79
N ASN A 49 18.42 16.06 18.74
CA ASN A 49 17.31 16.65 17.99
C ASN A 49 17.45 16.40 16.47
N ASP A 50 18.66 16.52 15.95
CA ASP A 50 18.95 16.22 14.54
C ASP A 50 18.67 14.77 14.20
N ILE A 51 19.07 13.82 15.07
CA ILE A 51 18.76 12.40 14.89
C ILE A 51 17.25 12.16 14.87
N TYR A 52 16.48 12.77 15.78
CA TYR A 52 15.02 12.64 15.78
C TYR A 52 14.38 13.21 14.52
N ALA A 53 14.89 14.36 14.04
CA ALA A 53 14.41 14.97 12.80
C ALA A 53 14.68 14.07 11.57
N GLU A 54 15.86 13.45 11.52
CA GLU A 54 16.22 12.53 10.45
C GLU A 54 15.36 11.24 10.49
N LEU A 55 15.15 10.65 11.66
CA LEU A 55 14.27 9.50 11.84
C LEU A 55 12.83 9.80 11.38
N GLN A 56 12.32 10.99 11.72
CA GLN A 56 11.00 11.41 11.29
C GLN A 56 10.92 11.60 9.76
N SER A 57 11.95 12.20 9.16
CA SER A 57 12.06 12.38 7.70
C SER A 57 12.09 11.03 6.96
N ARG A 58 12.91 10.08 7.43
CA ARG A 58 12.98 8.73 6.85
C ARG A 58 11.65 8.00 6.97
N LYS A 59 10.98 8.09 8.12
CA LYS A 59 9.65 7.49 8.33
C LYS A 59 8.59 8.07 7.41
N GLN A 60 8.63 9.38 7.14
CA GLN A 60 7.70 10.01 6.19
C GLN A 60 7.92 9.52 4.75
N LYS A 61 9.18 9.29 4.34
CA LYS A 61 9.51 8.76 3.02
C LYS A 61 9.01 7.33 2.83
N LEU A 62 8.99 6.50 3.86
CA LEU A 62 8.41 5.14 3.80
C LEU A 62 6.90 5.15 3.56
N GLY A 63 6.20 6.20 3.99
CA GLY A 63 4.75 6.36 3.76
C GLY A 63 4.37 7.07 2.45
N SER A 64 5.36 7.55 1.70
CA SER A 64 5.16 8.15 0.38
C SER A 64 5.64 7.17 -0.68
N SER A 65 4.77 6.28 -1.14
CA SER A 65 5.05 5.53 -2.37
C SER A 65 5.22 6.55 -3.50
N ASP A 66 6.41 6.57 -4.12
CA ASP A 66 6.66 7.38 -5.30
C ASP A 66 5.69 6.92 -6.42
N ASN A 67 4.78 7.83 -6.82
CA ASN A 67 4.12 7.99 -8.11
C ASN A 67 4.11 6.78 -9.06
N SER A 68 3.62 5.62 -8.66
CA SER A 68 3.05 4.68 -9.60
C SER A 68 1.62 5.16 -9.89
N ASN A 69 1.34 5.61 -11.12
CA ASN A 69 -0.03 5.89 -11.51
C ASN A 69 -0.87 4.61 -11.31
N ALA A 70 -2.09 4.76 -10.82
CA ALA A 70 -3.03 3.65 -10.67
C ALA A 70 -3.10 2.80 -11.94
N GLY A 71 -3.14 1.50 -11.77
CA GLY A 71 -3.28 0.54 -12.87
C GLY A 71 -4.73 0.13 -13.10
N VAL A 72 -5.11 -0.03 -14.36
CA VAL A 72 -6.39 -0.64 -14.73
C VAL A 72 -6.15 -1.84 -15.60
N THR A 73 -6.65 -2.99 -15.15
CA THR A 73 -6.68 -4.23 -15.93
C THR A 73 -8.03 -4.38 -16.60
N LEU A 74 -8.02 -4.52 -17.92
CA LEU A 74 -9.20 -4.84 -18.68
C LEU A 74 -9.42 -6.35 -18.71
N ALA A 75 -10.60 -6.81 -18.30
CA ALA A 75 -10.93 -8.21 -18.30
C ALA A 75 -12.30 -8.49 -18.94
N PHE A 76 -12.42 -9.65 -19.58
CA PHE A 76 -13.65 -10.14 -20.18
C PHE A 76 -14.02 -11.52 -19.65
N VAL A 77 -15.31 -11.74 -19.38
CA VAL A 77 -15.88 -13.05 -19.05
C VAL A 77 -16.62 -13.56 -20.28
N PRO A 78 -16.01 -14.40 -21.14
CA PRO A 78 -16.70 -14.96 -22.29
C PRO A 78 -17.70 -16.03 -21.85
N ALA A 79 -18.86 -16.08 -22.45
CA ALA A 79 -19.85 -17.15 -22.30
C ALA A 79 -19.56 -18.33 -23.24
N SER A 80 -18.84 -18.06 -24.35
CA SER A 80 -18.48 -19.03 -25.36
C SER A 80 -17.15 -18.72 -26.02
N ALA A 81 -16.58 -19.71 -26.72
CA ALA A 81 -15.35 -19.52 -27.48
C ALA A 81 -15.50 -18.52 -28.66
N ASN A 82 -16.73 -18.28 -29.13
CA ASN A 82 -16.97 -17.29 -30.18
C ASN A 82 -16.80 -15.86 -29.66
N ASP A 83 -17.04 -15.64 -28.37
CA ASP A 83 -16.90 -14.32 -27.77
C ASP A 83 -15.42 -13.85 -27.78
N ILE A 84 -14.46 -14.78 -27.83
CA ILE A 84 -13.04 -14.44 -28.00
C ILE A 84 -12.78 -13.74 -29.35
N ASP A 85 -13.51 -14.12 -30.41
CA ASP A 85 -13.39 -13.47 -31.71
C ASP A 85 -13.98 -12.05 -31.64
N THR A 86 -15.10 -11.85 -30.94
CA THR A 86 -15.68 -10.53 -30.68
C THR A 86 -14.75 -9.66 -29.83
N ILE A 87 -14.15 -10.21 -28.78
CA ILE A 87 -13.12 -9.52 -27.97
C ILE A 87 -11.98 -9.06 -28.85
N LYS A 88 -11.50 -9.91 -29.76
CA LYS A 88 -10.42 -9.56 -30.69
C LYS A 88 -10.82 -8.38 -31.59
N GLU A 89 -12.07 -8.35 -32.08
CA GLU A 89 -12.58 -7.25 -32.89
C GLU A 89 -12.66 -5.96 -32.07
N LEU A 90 -13.21 -6.01 -30.86
CA LEU A 90 -13.29 -4.87 -29.93
C LEU A 90 -11.90 -4.31 -29.56
N MET A 91 -10.91 -5.17 -29.40
CA MET A 91 -9.54 -4.77 -29.04
C MET A 91 -8.70 -4.26 -30.21
N THR A 92 -9.24 -4.33 -31.44
CA THR A 92 -8.50 -3.88 -32.63
C THR A 92 -8.25 -2.37 -32.59
N GLY A 93 -6.96 -1.99 -32.60
CA GLY A 93 -6.54 -0.58 -32.59
C GLY A 93 -6.18 -0.03 -31.20
N TYR A 94 -6.25 -0.86 -30.16
CA TYR A 94 -5.79 -0.50 -28.83
C TYR A 94 -4.48 -1.24 -28.46
N ASP A 95 -3.57 -0.54 -27.76
CA ASP A 95 -2.24 -1.07 -27.40
C ASP A 95 -2.22 -1.75 -26.01
N PHE A 96 -3.38 -2.17 -25.49
CA PHE A 96 -3.44 -2.89 -24.22
C PHE A 96 -4.00 -4.31 -24.41
N THR A 97 -3.47 -5.24 -23.62
CA THR A 97 -3.84 -6.66 -23.71
C THR A 97 -4.90 -6.99 -22.66
N PRO A 98 -6.05 -7.54 -23.05
CA PRO A 98 -7.08 -7.94 -22.10
C PRO A 98 -6.71 -9.22 -21.35
N THR A 99 -7.30 -9.37 -20.16
CA THR A 99 -7.34 -10.63 -19.42
C THR A 99 -8.65 -11.35 -19.71
N ILE A 100 -8.59 -12.64 -19.99
CA ILE A 100 -9.77 -13.50 -20.19
C ILE A 100 -10.05 -14.26 -18.91
N ILE A 101 -11.21 -14.03 -18.30
CA ILE A 101 -11.68 -14.75 -17.14
C ILE A 101 -12.39 -16.02 -17.61
N ALA A 102 -11.72 -17.16 -17.51
CA ALA A 102 -12.21 -18.46 -17.96
C ALA A 102 -13.00 -19.14 -16.82
N ASP A 103 -14.32 -19.25 -16.98
CA ASP A 103 -15.20 -19.82 -15.97
C ASP A 103 -15.13 -21.35 -15.95
N CYS A 104 -14.65 -21.91 -14.85
CA CYS A 104 -14.52 -23.36 -14.64
C CYS A 104 -15.87 -24.07 -14.38
N SER A 105 -16.98 -23.33 -14.31
CA SER A 105 -18.33 -23.91 -14.15
C SER A 105 -18.99 -24.31 -15.47
N ILE A 106 -18.47 -23.85 -16.62
CA ILE A 106 -19.01 -24.18 -17.94
C ILE A 106 -18.54 -25.56 -18.44
N ASP A 107 -19.11 -26.02 -19.53
CA ASP A 107 -18.70 -27.30 -20.16
C ASP A 107 -17.21 -27.34 -20.45
N SER A 108 -16.57 -28.45 -20.16
CA SER A 108 -15.11 -28.58 -20.23
C SER A 108 -14.56 -28.42 -21.68
N LYS A 109 -15.32 -28.77 -22.70
CA LYS A 109 -14.88 -28.59 -24.11
C LYS A 109 -14.96 -27.13 -24.50
N GLU A 110 -15.97 -26.43 -24.02
CA GLU A 110 -16.12 -24.98 -24.25
C GLU A 110 -15.01 -24.23 -23.53
N LEU A 111 -14.76 -24.57 -22.26
CA LEU A 111 -13.66 -24.01 -21.48
C LEU A 111 -12.29 -24.20 -22.17
N ASP A 112 -12.00 -25.42 -22.64
CA ASP A 112 -10.77 -25.74 -23.38
C ASP A 112 -10.68 -24.89 -24.68
N SER A 113 -11.81 -24.63 -25.33
CA SER A 113 -11.86 -23.83 -26.56
C SER A 113 -11.64 -22.35 -26.29
N ILE A 114 -12.22 -21.80 -25.24
CA ILE A 114 -11.97 -20.43 -24.76
C ILE A 114 -10.50 -20.24 -24.46
N ILE A 115 -9.93 -21.13 -23.63
CA ILE A 115 -8.51 -21.07 -23.23
C ILE A 115 -7.60 -21.10 -24.45
N ARG A 116 -7.82 -22.05 -25.38
CA ARG A 116 -7.00 -22.19 -26.58
C ARG A 116 -7.06 -20.97 -27.48
N LYS A 117 -8.25 -20.41 -27.70
CA LYS A 117 -8.41 -19.18 -28.51
C LYS A 117 -7.74 -17.99 -27.84
N SER A 118 -7.84 -17.87 -26.50
CA SER A 118 -7.18 -16.82 -25.72
C SER A 118 -5.67 -16.91 -25.84
N GLN A 119 -5.09 -18.12 -25.72
CA GLN A 119 -3.67 -18.35 -25.91
C GLN A 119 -3.20 -17.98 -27.33
N ASN A 120 -3.98 -18.33 -28.36
CA ASN A 120 -3.64 -18.01 -29.76
C ASN A 120 -3.65 -16.49 -30.03
N ASN A 121 -4.35 -15.70 -29.24
CA ASN A 121 -4.37 -14.24 -29.32
C ASN A 121 -3.40 -13.59 -28.31
N ASN A 122 -2.61 -14.35 -27.57
CA ASN A 122 -1.69 -13.88 -26.51
C ASN A 122 -2.39 -13.10 -25.41
N TYR A 123 -3.64 -13.46 -25.10
CA TYR A 123 -4.36 -12.86 -23.98
C TYR A 123 -3.93 -13.47 -22.66
N ASP A 124 -3.93 -12.68 -21.61
CA ASP A 124 -3.76 -13.18 -20.24
C ASP A 124 -4.99 -14.00 -19.83
N ILE A 125 -4.80 -15.06 -19.05
CA ILE A 125 -5.88 -15.97 -18.67
C ILE A 125 -5.94 -16.11 -17.16
N LEU A 126 -7.14 -15.88 -16.63
CA LEU A 126 -7.48 -16.02 -15.24
C LEU A 126 -8.56 -17.10 -15.09
N LEU A 127 -8.36 -18.05 -14.20
CA LEU A 127 -9.41 -19.01 -13.85
C LEU A 127 -10.42 -18.41 -12.87
N SER A 128 -11.65 -18.80 -13.01
CA SER A 128 -12.76 -18.28 -12.23
C SER A 128 -13.72 -19.38 -11.82
N GLY A 129 -14.43 -19.15 -10.73
CA GLY A 129 -15.68 -19.83 -10.46
C GLY A 129 -16.79 -18.79 -10.36
N MET A 130 -17.68 -18.75 -11.36
CA MET A 130 -18.88 -17.94 -11.27
C MET A 130 -19.84 -18.40 -10.17
N THR A 131 -19.76 -19.67 -9.80
CA THR A 131 -20.09 -20.25 -8.49
C THR A 131 -18.79 -20.76 -7.86
N PHE A 132 -18.77 -20.97 -6.57
CA PHE A 132 -17.59 -21.54 -5.90
C PHE A 132 -18.01 -22.68 -4.98
N ASP A 133 -17.51 -23.87 -5.30
CA ASP A 133 -17.62 -25.10 -4.54
C ASP A 133 -16.39 -26.00 -4.79
N GLU A 134 -16.34 -27.15 -4.15
CA GLU A 134 -15.23 -28.10 -4.28
C GLU A 134 -15.06 -28.63 -5.71
N ASP A 135 -16.16 -28.80 -6.46
CA ASP A 135 -16.12 -29.30 -7.84
C ASP A 135 -15.53 -28.25 -8.79
N ILE A 136 -15.86 -27.00 -8.62
CA ILE A 136 -15.31 -25.88 -9.39
C ILE A 136 -13.82 -25.72 -9.09
N LEU A 137 -13.42 -25.77 -7.83
CA LEU A 137 -12.02 -25.69 -7.44
C LEU A 137 -11.23 -26.88 -8.03
N ALA A 138 -11.76 -28.10 -7.96
CA ALA A 138 -11.15 -29.28 -8.58
C ALA A 138 -11.02 -29.14 -10.09
N SER A 139 -12.02 -28.57 -10.76
CA SER A 139 -11.98 -28.26 -12.21
C SER A 139 -10.87 -27.25 -12.52
N ALA A 140 -10.76 -26.16 -11.77
CA ALA A 140 -9.73 -25.15 -11.94
C ALA A 140 -8.32 -25.73 -11.76
N ILE A 141 -8.10 -26.53 -10.72
CA ILE A 141 -6.81 -27.20 -10.48
C ILE A 141 -6.47 -28.14 -11.65
N LYS A 142 -7.45 -28.89 -12.16
CA LYS A 142 -7.24 -29.79 -13.30
C LYS A 142 -6.84 -29.01 -14.56
N VAL A 143 -7.51 -27.90 -14.84
CA VAL A 143 -7.19 -27.01 -15.96
C VAL A 143 -5.78 -26.45 -15.82
N ARG A 144 -5.45 -25.87 -14.66
CA ARG A 144 -4.11 -25.34 -14.37
C ARG A 144 -3.02 -26.38 -14.60
N ASN A 145 -3.20 -27.59 -14.07
CA ASN A 145 -2.25 -28.68 -14.22
C ASN A 145 -2.10 -29.17 -15.68
N ASN A 146 -3.18 -29.15 -16.46
CA ASN A 146 -3.13 -29.51 -17.86
C ASN A 146 -2.39 -28.46 -18.71
N LEU A 147 -2.59 -27.19 -18.40
CA LEU A 147 -1.88 -26.08 -19.05
C LEU A 147 -0.39 -26.10 -18.72
N ALA A 148 -0.03 -26.35 -17.47
CA ALA A 148 1.36 -26.47 -17.04
C ALA A 148 2.10 -27.61 -17.77
N LYS A 149 1.45 -28.74 -18.03
CA LYS A 149 2.03 -29.85 -18.84
C LYS A 149 2.33 -29.43 -20.27
N ASN A 150 1.67 -28.42 -20.80
CA ASN A 150 1.87 -27.84 -22.11
C ASN A 150 2.77 -26.61 -22.12
N ASN A 151 3.56 -26.41 -21.05
CA ASN A 151 4.46 -25.27 -20.84
C ASN A 151 3.75 -23.91 -20.76
N TYR A 152 2.47 -23.90 -20.41
CA TYR A 152 1.73 -22.68 -20.14
C TYR A 152 1.42 -22.61 -18.64
N ASN A 153 2.19 -21.81 -17.93
CA ASN A 153 1.98 -21.62 -16.49
C ASN A 153 0.96 -20.50 -16.25
N LEU A 154 -0.24 -20.89 -15.86
CA LEU A 154 -1.17 -19.94 -15.27
C LEU A 154 -0.59 -19.47 -13.94
N LYS A 155 -0.68 -18.19 -13.71
CA LYS A 155 -0.34 -17.63 -12.39
C LYS A 155 -1.30 -18.18 -11.32
N GLU A 156 -0.85 -18.16 -10.09
CA GLU A 156 -1.57 -18.62 -8.89
C GLU A 156 -2.71 -17.68 -8.52
N THR A 157 -3.45 -17.21 -9.51
CA THR A 157 -4.50 -16.20 -9.42
C THR A 157 -5.86 -16.80 -9.66
N PHE A 158 -6.84 -16.41 -8.87
CA PHE A 158 -8.22 -16.83 -9.01
C PHE A 158 -9.18 -15.63 -8.95
N PHE A 159 -10.25 -15.66 -9.76
CA PHE A 159 -11.33 -14.70 -9.67
C PHE A 159 -12.48 -15.27 -8.85
N LEU A 160 -12.92 -14.51 -7.85
CA LEU A 160 -14.00 -14.90 -6.96
C LEU A 160 -15.08 -13.83 -6.93
N ARG A 161 -16.31 -14.18 -7.32
CA ARG A 161 -17.45 -13.26 -7.20
C ARG A 161 -17.74 -12.95 -5.73
N HIS A 162 -18.18 -11.73 -5.47
CA HIS A 162 -18.51 -11.23 -4.13
C HIS A 162 -19.39 -12.18 -3.29
N THR A 163 -20.40 -12.80 -3.92
CA THR A 163 -21.31 -13.73 -3.22
C THR A 163 -20.65 -15.00 -2.72
N TYR A 164 -19.49 -15.35 -3.23
CA TYR A 164 -18.73 -16.56 -2.87
C TYR A 164 -17.41 -16.24 -2.17
N ASP A 165 -17.13 -14.96 -1.94
CA ASP A 165 -15.91 -14.51 -1.26
C ASP A 165 -16.07 -14.63 0.25
N THR A 166 -15.78 -15.84 0.75
CA THR A 166 -15.81 -16.19 2.16
C THR A 166 -14.44 -16.61 2.67
N ASP A 167 -14.23 -16.58 3.97
CA ASP A 167 -12.98 -17.02 4.58
C ASP A 167 -12.65 -18.48 4.26
N GLU A 168 -13.68 -19.34 4.17
CA GLU A 168 -13.54 -20.75 3.79
C GLU A 168 -13.09 -20.88 2.32
N ALA A 169 -13.68 -20.09 1.41
CA ALA A 169 -13.31 -20.09 0.00
C ALA A 169 -11.86 -19.63 -0.17
N ARG A 170 -11.48 -18.52 0.47
CA ARG A 170 -10.10 -18.00 0.44
C ARG A 170 -9.11 -19.00 1.01
N LYS A 171 -9.46 -19.68 2.12
CA LYS A 171 -8.62 -20.73 2.69
C LYS A 171 -8.47 -21.91 1.73
N SER A 172 -9.56 -22.39 1.12
CA SER A 172 -9.52 -23.48 0.14
C SER A 172 -8.65 -23.12 -1.07
N LEU A 173 -8.67 -21.87 -1.51
CA LEU A 173 -7.80 -21.38 -2.60
C LEU A 173 -6.34 -21.42 -2.18
N LEU A 174 -5.98 -20.90 -1.00
CA LEU A 174 -4.62 -20.93 -0.47
C LEU A 174 -4.09 -22.34 -0.28
N ASP A 175 -4.90 -23.25 0.25
CA ASP A 175 -4.55 -24.66 0.46
C ASP A 175 -4.27 -25.39 -0.89
N ASN A 176 -4.64 -24.78 -2.01
CA ASN A 176 -4.42 -25.27 -3.37
C ASN A 176 -3.52 -24.37 -4.23
N ASP A 177 -2.61 -23.64 -3.59
CA ASP A 177 -1.59 -22.81 -4.24
C ASP A 177 -2.15 -21.64 -5.08
N TYR A 178 -3.30 -21.09 -4.72
CA TYR A 178 -3.77 -19.81 -5.24
C TYR A 178 -3.46 -18.71 -4.24
N SER A 179 -2.44 -17.93 -4.51
CA SER A 179 -1.93 -16.85 -3.64
C SER A 179 -2.48 -15.46 -3.99
N HIS A 180 -3.07 -15.33 -5.18
CA HIS A 180 -3.60 -14.10 -5.72
C HIS A 180 -5.10 -14.17 -5.95
N LEU A 181 -5.82 -13.11 -5.57
CA LEU A 181 -7.27 -13.06 -5.65
C LEU A 181 -7.77 -11.79 -6.34
N VAL A 182 -8.61 -11.94 -7.35
CA VAL A 182 -9.43 -10.84 -7.84
C VAL A 182 -10.78 -10.94 -7.12
N CYS A 183 -11.06 -9.99 -6.24
CA CYS A 183 -12.25 -10.02 -5.39
C CYS A 183 -12.92 -8.64 -5.31
N TYR A 184 -14.16 -8.61 -4.86
CA TYR A 184 -14.87 -7.36 -4.64
C TYR A 184 -14.42 -6.69 -3.35
N ASN A 185 -14.13 -5.41 -3.42
CA ASN A 185 -13.88 -4.57 -2.26
C ASN A 185 -14.56 -3.21 -2.46
N GLU A 186 -15.41 -2.80 -1.52
CA GLU A 186 -16.16 -1.54 -1.59
C GLU A 186 -15.25 -0.30 -1.65
N THR A 187 -14.05 -0.39 -1.09
CA THR A 187 -13.06 0.71 -1.09
C THR A 187 -12.13 0.68 -2.30
N PHE A 188 -12.28 -0.29 -3.21
CA PHE A 188 -11.36 -0.53 -4.33
C PHE A 188 -9.88 -0.56 -3.90
N ALA A 189 -9.60 -1.13 -2.74
CA ALA A 189 -8.24 -1.33 -2.29
C ALA A 189 -7.63 -2.56 -2.97
N SER A 190 -6.37 -2.46 -3.32
CA SER A 190 -5.48 -3.59 -3.60
C SER A 190 -4.50 -3.77 -2.45
N GLY A 191 -3.95 -4.94 -2.24
CA GLY A 191 -2.99 -5.18 -1.17
C GLY A 191 -2.95 -6.62 -0.69
N THR A 192 -2.49 -6.81 0.55
CA THR A 192 -2.37 -8.11 1.19
C THR A 192 -3.46 -8.30 2.24
N ALA A 193 -4.20 -9.39 2.13
CA ALA A 193 -5.18 -9.79 3.14
C ALA A 193 -4.50 -10.37 4.38
N SER A 194 -5.24 -10.45 5.49
CA SER A 194 -4.73 -10.98 6.78
C SER A 194 -4.20 -12.43 6.72
N ASN A 195 -4.62 -13.19 5.72
CA ASN A 195 -4.16 -14.57 5.45
C ASN A 195 -2.96 -14.64 4.48
N GLY A 196 -2.40 -13.50 4.06
CA GLY A 196 -1.25 -13.41 3.15
C GLY A 196 -1.58 -13.46 1.67
N MET A 197 -2.87 -13.57 1.26
CA MET A 197 -3.25 -13.46 -0.14
C MET A 197 -3.10 -12.02 -0.64
N LEU A 198 -2.49 -11.86 -1.80
CA LEU A 198 -2.58 -10.60 -2.54
C LEU A 198 -3.95 -10.48 -3.21
N TYR A 199 -4.53 -9.29 -3.19
CA TYR A 199 -5.82 -9.06 -3.83
C TYR A 199 -5.86 -7.75 -4.62
N ILE A 200 -6.63 -7.77 -5.70
CA ILE A 200 -6.98 -6.59 -6.50
C ILE A 200 -8.49 -6.53 -6.62
N SER A 201 -9.06 -5.34 -6.44
CA SER A 201 -10.48 -5.12 -6.56
C SER A 201 -10.96 -5.13 -7.99
N TYR A 202 -12.22 -5.54 -8.18
CA TYR A 202 -12.88 -5.48 -9.49
C TYR A 202 -14.21 -4.74 -9.46
N SER A 203 -14.64 -4.30 -10.65
CA SER A 203 -16.01 -3.87 -10.91
C SER A 203 -16.51 -4.43 -12.24
N PHE A 204 -17.75 -4.93 -12.25
CA PHE A 204 -18.46 -5.20 -13.48
C PHE A 204 -18.94 -3.90 -14.08
N ILE A 205 -18.60 -3.67 -15.35
CA ILE A 205 -18.97 -2.44 -16.07
C ILE A 205 -20.25 -2.69 -16.84
N ARG A 206 -21.35 -2.23 -16.27
CA ARG A 206 -22.70 -2.33 -16.83
C ARG A 206 -23.31 -0.97 -17.17
N SER A 207 -22.59 0.11 -16.93
CA SER A 207 -23.07 1.48 -17.17
C SER A 207 -21.90 2.47 -17.16
N SER A 208 -22.12 3.64 -17.77
CA SER A 208 -21.17 4.76 -17.73
C SER A 208 -20.83 5.20 -16.31
N ASN A 209 -21.80 5.14 -15.38
CA ASN A 209 -21.51 5.46 -13.98
C ASN A 209 -20.55 4.46 -13.34
N ALA A 210 -20.70 3.15 -13.59
CA ALA A 210 -19.80 2.13 -13.08
C ALA A 210 -18.40 2.33 -13.64
N PHE A 211 -18.25 2.59 -14.93
CA PHE A 211 -17.00 2.91 -15.59
C PHE A 211 -16.31 4.14 -14.98
N THR A 212 -17.02 5.28 -14.96
CA THR A 212 -16.48 6.54 -14.44
C THR A 212 -16.07 6.42 -12.96
N ASN A 213 -16.89 5.73 -12.15
CA ASN A 213 -16.58 5.51 -10.74
C ASN A 213 -15.31 4.67 -10.56
N LEU A 214 -15.15 3.58 -11.32
CA LEU A 214 -13.95 2.76 -11.25
C LEU A 214 -12.70 3.58 -11.56
N ILE A 215 -12.70 4.30 -12.70
CA ILE A 215 -11.57 5.11 -13.13
C ILE A 215 -11.23 6.20 -12.12
N ASN A 216 -12.21 6.97 -11.67
CA ASN A 216 -11.99 8.04 -10.69
C ASN A 216 -11.48 7.49 -9.36
N GLN A 217 -11.97 6.34 -8.96
CA GLN A 217 -11.56 5.71 -7.71
C GLN A 217 -10.14 5.16 -7.81
N ALA A 218 -9.78 4.47 -8.89
CA ALA A 218 -8.41 4.03 -9.15
C ALA A 218 -7.44 5.22 -9.08
N ILE A 219 -7.72 6.32 -9.79
CA ILE A 219 -6.90 7.54 -9.80
C ILE A 219 -6.81 8.15 -8.39
N SER A 220 -7.95 8.31 -7.68
CA SER A 220 -7.98 9.01 -6.39
C SER A 220 -7.33 8.25 -5.24
N THR A 221 -7.34 6.92 -5.30
CA THR A 221 -6.75 6.04 -4.28
C THR A 221 -5.36 5.56 -4.66
N ASN A 222 -4.94 5.77 -5.90
CA ASN A 222 -3.71 5.21 -6.49
C ASN A 222 -3.63 3.68 -6.34
N ASN A 223 -4.78 3.01 -6.46
CA ASN A 223 -4.88 1.56 -6.37
C ASN A 223 -5.15 0.94 -7.74
N ASP A 224 -4.63 -0.27 -7.95
CA ASP A 224 -4.96 -1.06 -9.12
C ASP A 224 -6.39 -1.60 -9.04
N ALA A 225 -7.06 -1.66 -10.20
CA ALA A 225 -8.43 -2.14 -10.31
C ALA A 225 -8.64 -2.99 -11.56
N VAL A 226 -9.54 -3.97 -11.47
CA VAL A 226 -9.94 -4.81 -12.60
C VAL A 226 -11.30 -4.36 -13.12
N MET A 227 -11.32 -3.94 -14.38
CA MET A 227 -12.52 -3.60 -15.13
C MET A 227 -13.04 -4.83 -15.86
N ILE A 228 -14.24 -5.31 -15.53
CA ILE A 228 -14.77 -6.55 -16.08
C ILE A 228 -15.98 -6.29 -16.97
N PHE A 229 -15.94 -6.80 -18.19
CA PHE A 229 -17.07 -6.94 -19.09
C PHE A 229 -17.55 -8.38 -19.16
N ASP A 230 -18.80 -8.65 -18.80
CA ASP A 230 -19.40 -9.99 -18.82
C ASP A 230 -20.24 -10.14 -20.10
N PHE A 231 -19.91 -11.12 -20.92
CA PHE A 231 -20.65 -11.39 -22.16
C PHE A 231 -22.07 -11.85 -21.93
N ALA A 232 -22.43 -12.34 -20.73
CA ALA A 232 -23.82 -12.58 -20.37
C ALA A 232 -24.62 -11.28 -20.31
N ASP A 233 -24.03 -10.19 -19.82
CA ASP A 233 -24.64 -8.86 -19.79
C ASP A 233 -24.80 -8.26 -21.22
N MET A 234 -23.93 -8.64 -22.16
CA MET A 234 -24.06 -8.25 -23.58
C MET A 234 -25.19 -9.02 -24.28
N GLN A 235 -25.33 -10.32 -24.00
CA GLN A 235 -26.37 -11.15 -24.59
C GLN A 235 -27.76 -10.78 -24.11
N ASP A 236 -27.92 -10.31 -22.90
CA ASP A 236 -29.23 -9.83 -22.38
C ASP A 236 -29.53 -8.36 -22.71
N GLY A 237 -28.60 -7.66 -23.38
CA GLY A 237 -28.74 -6.28 -23.81
C GLY A 237 -28.52 -5.24 -22.72
N THR A 238 -27.95 -5.60 -21.58
CA THR A 238 -27.56 -4.68 -20.49
C THR A 238 -26.48 -3.72 -20.98
N ILE A 239 -25.56 -4.20 -21.82
CA ILE A 239 -24.51 -3.40 -22.46
C ILE A 239 -24.33 -3.86 -23.90
N ASP A 240 -23.99 -2.96 -24.81
CA ASP A 240 -23.76 -3.25 -26.23
C ASP A 240 -22.30 -2.94 -26.65
N ASP A 241 -21.91 -3.45 -27.82
CA ASP A 241 -20.57 -3.28 -28.38
C ASP A 241 -20.18 -1.81 -28.54
N SER A 242 -21.14 -0.96 -28.92
CA SER A 242 -20.89 0.47 -29.11
C SER A 242 -20.59 1.18 -27.81
N THR A 243 -21.24 0.77 -26.73
CA THR A 243 -20.99 1.26 -25.38
C THR A 243 -19.63 0.81 -24.88
N ILE A 244 -19.26 -0.45 -25.09
CA ILE A 244 -17.93 -0.98 -24.74
C ILE A 244 -16.85 -0.22 -25.52
N THR A 245 -17.03 -0.03 -26.83
CA THR A 245 -16.09 0.74 -27.65
C THR A 245 -15.89 2.15 -27.10
N GLY A 246 -16.97 2.85 -26.71
CA GLY A 246 -16.86 4.16 -26.08
C GLY A 246 -16.04 4.15 -24.78
N PHE A 247 -16.20 3.13 -23.95
CA PHE A 247 -15.38 2.98 -22.73
C PHE A 247 -13.91 2.67 -23.04
N LEU A 248 -13.63 1.86 -24.06
CA LEU A 248 -12.26 1.57 -24.48
C LEU A 248 -11.57 2.82 -25.06
N GLU A 249 -12.29 3.67 -25.80
CA GLU A 249 -11.79 4.95 -26.28
C GLU A 249 -11.44 5.89 -25.11
N GLU A 250 -12.33 6.00 -24.11
CA GLU A 250 -12.09 6.83 -22.93
C GLU A 250 -10.91 6.28 -22.10
N LEU A 251 -10.83 4.96 -21.91
CA LEU A 251 -9.71 4.31 -21.23
C LEU A 251 -8.38 4.59 -21.95
N SER A 252 -8.38 4.43 -23.28
CA SER A 252 -7.19 4.71 -24.10
C SER A 252 -6.75 6.17 -23.97
N SER A 253 -7.72 7.12 -23.94
CA SER A 253 -7.42 8.54 -23.70
C SER A 253 -6.72 8.76 -22.34
N LYS A 254 -7.25 8.17 -21.28
CA LYS A 254 -6.68 8.28 -19.92
C LYS A 254 -5.28 7.68 -19.81
N ILE A 255 -5.01 6.57 -20.50
CA ILE A 255 -3.70 5.95 -20.59
C ILE A 255 -2.73 6.89 -21.33
N ASN A 256 -3.15 7.43 -22.48
CA ASN A 256 -2.33 8.35 -23.28
C ASN A 256 -2.05 9.67 -22.56
N GLU A 257 -2.94 10.15 -21.73
CA GLU A 257 -2.76 11.31 -20.84
C GLU A 257 -1.80 11.01 -19.68
N GLY A 258 -1.44 9.75 -19.46
CA GLY A 258 -0.62 9.32 -18.33
C GLY A 258 -1.33 9.38 -16.97
N SER A 259 -2.67 9.44 -16.98
CA SER A 259 -3.47 9.49 -15.75
C SER A 259 -3.60 8.12 -15.08
N ILE A 260 -3.55 7.06 -15.87
CA ILE A 260 -3.60 5.66 -15.44
C ILE A 260 -2.67 4.81 -16.30
N ASN A 261 -2.23 3.67 -15.77
CA ASN A 261 -1.52 2.65 -16.51
C ASN A 261 -2.48 1.52 -16.92
N SER A 262 -2.16 0.83 -18.02
CA SER A 262 -2.83 -0.41 -18.38
C SER A 262 -1.90 -1.59 -18.11
N TYR A 263 -2.41 -2.57 -17.38
CA TYR A 263 -1.69 -3.82 -17.08
C TYR A 263 -2.53 -5.02 -17.48
N THR A 264 -1.87 -6.10 -17.86
CA THR A 264 -2.51 -7.42 -17.71
C THR A 264 -2.63 -7.73 -16.23
N LEU A 265 -3.51 -8.62 -15.86
CA LEU A 265 -3.68 -9.00 -14.45
C LEU A 265 -2.38 -9.57 -13.86
N SER A 266 -1.65 -10.34 -14.68
CA SER A 266 -0.35 -10.87 -14.29
C SER A 266 0.68 -9.78 -13.98
N GLN A 267 0.70 -8.71 -14.78
CA GLN A 267 1.57 -7.55 -14.53
C GLN A 267 1.15 -6.76 -13.30
N ALA A 268 -0.18 -6.60 -13.08
CA ALA A 268 -0.69 -5.90 -11.91
C ALA A 268 -0.30 -6.60 -10.59
N PHE A 269 -0.44 -7.93 -10.51
CA PHE A 269 0.02 -8.69 -9.35
C PHE A 269 1.54 -8.69 -9.19
N GLU A 270 2.31 -8.75 -10.29
CA GLU A 270 3.77 -8.64 -10.23
C GLU A 270 4.23 -7.28 -9.72
N ALA A 271 3.55 -6.21 -10.11
CA ALA A 271 3.80 -4.87 -9.58
C ALA A 271 3.49 -4.80 -8.07
N LEU A 272 2.35 -5.35 -7.65
CA LEU A 272 1.95 -5.38 -6.25
C LEU A 272 2.92 -6.21 -5.37
N GLU A 273 3.38 -7.37 -5.85
CA GLU A 273 4.42 -8.17 -5.18
C GLU A 273 5.74 -7.40 -5.03
N ASN A 274 6.14 -6.68 -6.08
CA ASN A 274 7.36 -5.88 -6.06
C ASN A 274 7.26 -4.69 -5.10
N GLU A 275 6.14 -4.00 -5.06
CA GLU A 275 5.88 -2.91 -4.11
C GLU A 275 5.92 -3.40 -2.66
N GLU A 276 5.31 -4.54 -2.37
CA GLU A 276 5.36 -5.14 -1.03
C GLU A 276 6.79 -5.53 -0.64
N THR A 277 7.54 -6.15 -1.56
CA THR A 277 8.94 -6.53 -1.32
C THR A 277 9.82 -5.32 -1.07
N LEU A 278 9.71 -4.26 -1.87
CA LEU A 278 10.45 -3.01 -1.69
C LEU A 278 10.06 -2.31 -0.39
N SER A 279 8.78 -2.31 -0.06
CA SER A 279 8.29 -1.76 1.22
C SER A 279 8.84 -2.53 2.42
N GLN A 280 8.90 -3.85 2.36
CA GLN A 280 9.49 -4.69 3.41
C GLN A 280 10.98 -4.44 3.57
N ILE A 281 11.74 -4.35 2.48
CA ILE A 281 13.17 -4.03 2.51
C ILE A 281 13.40 -2.65 3.14
N ALA A 282 12.67 -1.64 2.66
CA ALA A 282 12.79 -0.27 3.17
C ALA A 282 12.41 -0.16 4.66
N ASN A 283 11.37 -0.89 5.11
CA ASN A 283 11.01 -0.97 6.52
C ASN A 283 12.09 -1.64 7.36
N ASN A 284 12.70 -2.74 6.88
CA ASN A 284 13.78 -3.43 7.58
C ASN A 284 15.03 -2.54 7.70
N GLU A 285 15.40 -1.83 6.64
CA GLU A 285 16.50 -0.87 6.64
C GLU A 285 16.25 0.29 7.62
N TYR A 286 15.00 0.78 7.66
CA TYR A 286 14.60 1.82 8.61
C TYR A 286 14.69 1.33 10.06
N GLU A 287 14.19 0.15 10.39
CA GLU A 287 14.24 -0.39 11.76
C GLU A 287 15.69 -0.67 12.20
N GLN A 288 16.57 -1.11 11.31
CA GLN A 288 18.01 -1.24 11.60
C GLN A 288 18.63 0.13 11.87
N TYR A 289 18.42 1.10 11.00
CA TYR A 289 18.91 2.46 11.20
C TYR A 289 18.39 3.08 12.49
N LYS A 290 17.10 2.91 12.79
CA LYS A 290 16.49 3.38 14.04
C LYS A 290 17.15 2.77 15.27
N ALA A 291 17.40 1.47 15.28
CA ALA A 291 18.07 0.78 16.40
C ALA A 291 19.49 1.33 16.64
N GLU A 292 20.24 1.60 15.57
CA GLU A 292 21.57 2.24 15.66
C GLU A 292 21.46 3.65 16.26
N GLN A 293 20.50 4.45 15.81
CA GLN A 293 20.30 5.82 16.30
C GLN A 293 19.78 5.85 17.74
N GLU A 294 18.92 4.93 18.16
CA GLU A 294 18.48 4.80 19.56
C GLU A 294 19.66 4.50 20.50
N SER A 295 20.60 3.67 20.06
CA SER A 295 21.84 3.44 20.80
C SER A 295 22.71 4.70 20.91
N ARG A 296 22.80 5.48 19.84
CA ARG A 296 23.51 6.76 19.83
C ARG A 296 22.87 7.80 20.73
N ILE A 297 21.54 7.92 20.68
CA ILE A 297 20.77 8.80 21.56
C ILE A 297 21.05 8.46 23.03
N ALA A 298 21.00 7.18 23.41
CA ALA A 298 21.26 6.75 24.77
C ALA A 298 22.68 7.13 25.26
N GLU A 299 23.69 7.03 24.38
CA GLU A 299 25.07 7.49 24.67
C GLU A 299 25.11 9.01 24.91
N LEU A 300 24.45 9.80 24.04
CA LEU A 300 24.42 11.26 24.14
C LEU A 300 23.64 11.72 25.38
N GLU A 301 22.50 11.10 25.68
CA GLU A 301 21.73 11.36 26.92
C GLU A 301 22.56 11.06 28.17
N SER A 302 23.36 10.00 28.16
CA SER A 302 24.29 9.69 29.25
C SER A 302 25.31 10.80 29.44
N LYS A 303 25.89 11.35 28.35
CA LYS A 303 26.82 12.49 28.41
C LYS A 303 26.16 13.76 28.96
N VAL A 304 24.96 14.06 28.49
CA VAL A 304 24.17 15.18 29.01
C VAL A 304 23.91 15.01 30.51
N HIS A 305 23.56 13.79 30.94
CA HIS A 305 23.32 13.49 32.34
C HIS A 305 24.60 13.61 33.20
N GLU A 306 25.76 13.22 32.66
CA GLU A 306 27.06 13.39 33.32
C GLU A 306 27.43 14.85 33.53
N ILE A 307 27.22 15.70 32.51
CA ILE A 307 27.45 17.14 32.58
C ILE A 307 26.61 17.75 33.72
N TYR A 308 25.30 17.49 33.76
CA TYR A 308 24.45 18.00 34.82
C TYR A 308 24.68 17.33 36.18
N GLY A 309 25.12 16.08 36.21
CA GLY A 309 25.44 15.32 37.40
C GLY A 309 26.73 15.79 38.08
N SER A 310 27.68 16.39 37.35
CA SER A 310 28.92 16.95 37.90
C SER A 310 28.73 18.06 38.92
N ARG A 311 27.55 18.69 38.91
CA ARG A 311 27.13 19.74 39.90
C ARG A 311 26.92 19.21 41.31
N LYS A 312 26.73 17.91 41.53
CA LYS A 312 26.40 17.33 42.85
C LYS A 312 27.63 16.93 43.67
N LYS A 313 28.83 17.13 43.15
CA LYS A 313 30.09 16.94 43.89
C LYS A 313 30.74 18.26 44.20
#